data_55c75d1cfea64d4eccf260df9bd3424d
#
_entry.id   55c75d1cfea64d4eccf260df9bd3424d
#
_cell.length_a   1.000
_cell.length_b   1.000
_cell.length_c   1.000
_cell.angle_alpha   90.00
_cell.angle_beta   90.00
_cell.angle_gamma   90.00
#
_symmetry.space_group_name_H-M   'P 1'
#
loop_
_entity.id
_entity.type
_entity.pdbx_description
1 polymer ?
#
loop_
_entity_poly.entity_id
_entity_poly.type
_entity_poly.pdbx_seq_one_letter_code
_entity_poly.pdbx_strand_id
1 'polypeptide(L)'
;MQNMPKKRYMLTIKIIYCNMENIKHYFAGINSKDGFVNNFNNINTTKNGITYILKGGPGTGKSTLMKKVGMFFATRGEQVDFFHCSSDVNSLDGIFLPTHGVAIVDGTAPHIIEATMPAIKENLINLGEYINQNVQKNSKKVEKLLENKKKHYNMAYMFLKCAGTLFDANEQLGDADTKETTENLLQSLDLKTSKQYKKRELFLTAVDTKIISLLSKNKYSKILCLNLSQKANHIVFAELANYAEKNNISHTLLKEVLNTSFIEAIEFNDINLLIYSCPTTLNKEALKNQKTINLLTFQAGSHIEKARKIHKKVEKIYIKHTNFDKITQITEDLIFLIQKQKAS
;
A
#
# COMPACT_ATOMS: atom_id res chain seq x y z
N MET A 1 -37.25 0.62 -16.85
CA MET A 1 -35.93 0.40 -16.21
C MET A 1 -35.45 -0.99 -16.59
N GLN A 2 -34.57 -1.08 -17.60
CA GLN A 2 -34.14 -2.35 -18.17
C GLN A 2 -33.03 -2.98 -17.32
N ASN A 3 -33.24 -4.25 -16.98
CA ASN A 3 -32.28 -5.12 -16.29
C ASN A 3 -30.98 -5.24 -17.11
N MET A 4 -29.89 -4.59 -16.66
CA MET A 4 -28.56 -4.86 -17.19
C MET A 4 -27.96 -6.10 -16.51
N PRO A 5 -27.38 -7.05 -17.23
CA PRO A 5 -26.93 -8.33 -16.66
C PRO A 5 -25.64 -8.16 -15.86
N LYS A 6 -25.70 -8.53 -14.58
CA LYS A 6 -24.64 -8.44 -13.55
C LYS A 6 -23.27 -9.08 -13.96
N LYS A 7 -23.24 -9.98 -14.93
CA LYS A 7 -22.00 -10.66 -15.39
C LYS A 7 -21.06 -9.80 -16.25
N ARG A 8 -21.58 -8.79 -16.94
CA ARG A 8 -20.78 -7.94 -17.85
C ARG A 8 -19.92 -6.91 -17.12
N TYR A 9 -20.33 -6.49 -15.91
CA TYR A 9 -19.58 -5.53 -15.10
C TYR A 9 -18.28 -6.12 -14.51
N MET A 10 -18.24 -7.38 -14.13
CA MET A 10 -17.04 -8.02 -13.56
C MET A 10 -15.90 -8.22 -14.58
N LEU A 11 -16.21 -8.50 -15.84
CA LEU A 11 -15.18 -8.66 -16.89
C LEU A 11 -14.57 -7.31 -17.30
N THR A 12 -15.39 -6.27 -17.37
CA THR A 12 -14.97 -4.92 -17.75
C THR A 12 -14.04 -4.29 -16.70
N ILE A 13 -14.30 -4.52 -15.40
CA ILE A 13 -13.46 -4.03 -14.30
C ILE A 13 -12.03 -4.58 -14.38
N LYS A 14 -11.83 -5.83 -14.78
CA LYS A 14 -10.51 -6.46 -14.83
C LYS A 14 -9.61 -5.90 -15.96
N ILE A 15 -10.18 -5.43 -17.05
CA ILE A 15 -9.45 -4.88 -18.21
C ILE A 15 -9.12 -3.40 -18.02
N ILE A 16 -9.98 -2.64 -17.34
CA ILE A 16 -9.82 -1.18 -17.12
C ILE A 16 -8.69 -0.87 -16.13
N TYR A 17 -8.39 -1.77 -15.18
CA TYR A 17 -7.34 -1.57 -14.15
C TYR A 17 -5.94 -1.31 -14.71
N CYS A 18 -5.61 -1.72 -15.92
CA CYS A 18 -4.25 -1.64 -16.45
C CYS A 18 -3.92 -0.33 -17.19
N ASN A 19 -4.89 0.55 -17.48
CA ASN A 19 -4.66 1.66 -18.42
C ASN A 19 -5.13 3.06 -17.96
N MET A 20 -5.55 3.25 -16.71
CA MET A 20 -6.00 4.56 -16.24
C MET A 20 -4.82 5.38 -15.69
N GLU A 21 -4.56 6.53 -16.29
CA GLU A 21 -3.46 7.45 -15.90
C GLU A 21 -3.69 8.13 -14.56
N ASN A 22 -4.95 8.18 -14.12
CA ASN A 22 -5.40 8.81 -12.90
C ASN A 22 -5.43 7.87 -11.68
N ILE A 23 -4.84 6.67 -11.80
CA ILE A 23 -4.74 5.72 -10.68
C ILE A 23 -3.27 5.59 -10.26
N LYS A 24 -3.01 5.72 -8.96
CA LYS A 24 -1.73 5.39 -8.33
C LYS A 24 -1.88 4.16 -7.43
N HIS A 25 -0.84 3.36 -7.35
CA HIS A 25 -0.81 2.11 -6.61
C HIS A 25 0.36 2.10 -5.62
N TYR A 26 0.05 1.86 -4.34
CA TYR A 26 1.02 1.80 -3.25
C TYR A 26 0.70 0.65 -2.29
N PHE A 27 1.63 0.40 -1.37
CA PHE A 27 1.35 -0.28 -0.12
C PHE A 27 1.45 0.75 1.01
N ALA A 28 0.47 0.77 1.93
CA ALA A 28 0.51 1.56 3.15
C ALA A 28 1.01 0.73 4.35
N GLY A 29 0.99 -0.59 4.23
CA GLY A 29 1.54 -1.52 5.22
C GLY A 29 2.25 -2.69 4.56
N ILE A 30 3.37 -3.11 5.12
CA ILE A 30 4.19 -4.21 4.60
C ILE A 30 4.68 -5.15 5.69
N ASN A 31 4.98 -6.38 5.28
CA ASN A 31 5.74 -7.33 6.11
C ASN A 31 7.24 -7.05 5.92
N SER A 32 7.95 -6.74 7.00
CA SER A 32 9.38 -6.38 7.02
C SER A 32 10.18 -7.17 8.03
N LYS A 33 11.48 -6.86 8.17
CA LYS A 33 12.35 -7.43 9.24
C LYS A 33 11.87 -7.09 10.65
N ASP A 34 11.15 -5.98 10.80
CA ASP A 34 10.64 -5.48 12.09
C ASP A 34 9.19 -5.89 12.36
N GLY A 35 8.68 -6.87 11.60
CA GLY A 35 7.29 -7.29 11.64
C GLY A 35 6.43 -6.58 10.61
N PHE A 36 5.15 -6.34 10.94
CA PHE A 36 4.26 -5.57 10.09
C PHE A 36 4.46 -4.07 10.34
N VAL A 37 4.97 -3.36 9.36
CA VAL A 37 5.15 -1.90 9.40
C VAL A 37 3.91 -1.23 8.82
N ASN A 38 3.39 -0.24 9.53
CA ASN A 38 2.10 0.39 9.25
C ASN A 38 2.27 1.90 9.04
N ASN A 39 2.02 2.36 7.82
CA ASN A 39 2.04 3.77 7.41
C ASN A 39 0.64 4.28 6.99
N PHE A 40 -0.43 3.69 7.51
CA PHE A 40 -1.81 4.05 7.15
C PHE A 40 -2.16 5.51 7.48
N ASN A 41 -1.48 6.12 8.45
CA ASN A 41 -1.64 7.56 8.74
C ASN A 41 -1.21 8.46 7.57
N ASN A 42 -0.44 7.93 6.62
CA ASN A 42 -0.01 8.64 5.42
C ASN A 42 -1.00 8.51 4.24
N ILE A 43 -2.11 7.78 4.40
CA ILE A 43 -3.13 7.63 3.36
C ILE A 43 -3.85 8.96 3.14
N ASN A 44 -4.42 9.54 4.21
CA ASN A 44 -5.11 10.83 4.12
C ASN A 44 -4.30 11.93 4.80
N THR A 45 -3.62 12.72 4.01
CA THR A 45 -2.82 13.88 4.48
C THR A 45 -3.55 15.22 4.33
N THR A 46 -4.83 15.20 3.97
CA THR A 46 -5.65 16.41 3.80
C THR A 46 -6.01 16.99 5.16
N LYS A 47 -5.77 18.29 5.37
CA LYS A 47 -5.99 18.98 6.67
C LYS A 47 -7.42 18.78 7.22
N ASN A 48 -8.42 18.85 6.35
CA ASN A 48 -9.84 18.66 6.69
C ASN A 48 -10.39 17.35 6.08
N GLY A 49 -9.52 16.37 5.85
CA GLY A 49 -9.93 15.13 5.22
C GLY A 49 -10.73 14.23 6.14
N ILE A 50 -11.60 13.41 5.53
CA ILE A 50 -12.43 12.43 6.21
C ILE A 50 -11.91 11.04 5.91
N THR A 51 -11.84 10.18 6.92
CA THR A 51 -11.45 8.78 6.77
C THR A 51 -12.60 7.87 7.20
N TYR A 52 -13.05 7.01 6.30
CA TYR A 52 -13.98 5.93 6.61
C TYR A 52 -13.20 4.68 6.99
N ILE A 53 -13.33 4.23 8.22
CA ILE A 53 -12.64 3.05 8.76
C ILE A 53 -13.59 1.86 8.70
N LEU A 54 -13.27 0.88 7.85
CA LEU A 54 -14.06 -0.33 7.70
C LEU A 54 -13.65 -1.36 8.76
N LYS A 55 -14.59 -1.81 9.57
CA LYS A 55 -14.43 -2.92 10.50
C LYS A 55 -15.21 -4.14 10.00
N GLY A 56 -14.70 -5.34 10.24
CA GLY A 56 -15.34 -6.59 9.84
C GLY A 56 -14.33 -7.70 9.60
N GLY A 57 -14.78 -8.94 9.71
CA GLY A 57 -13.95 -10.12 9.52
C GLY A 57 -13.43 -10.30 8.09
N PRO A 58 -12.57 -11.28 7.86
CA PRO A 58 -12.17 -11.68 6.51
C PRO A 58 -13.40 -12.06 5.66
N GLY A 59 -13.43 -11.66 4.39
CA GLY A 59 -14.52 -12.01 3.48
C GLY A 59 -15.82 -11.21 3.65
N THR A 60 -15.85 -10.15 4.49
CA THR A 60 -17.01 -9.26 4.64
C THR A 60 -17.17 -8.23 3.53
N GLY A 61 -16.32 -8.26 2.49
CA GLY A 61 -16.48 -7.39 1.33
C GLY A 61 -15.72 -6.07 1.38
N LYS A 62 -14.90 -5.78 2.42
CA LYS A 62 -14.13 -4.52 2.56
C LYS A 62 -13.35 -4.13 1.29
N SER A 63 -12.49 -5.01 0.81
CA SER A 63 -11.69 -4.76 -0.40
C SER A 63 -12.56 -4.58 -1.66
N THR A 64 -13.67 -5.31 -1.77
CA THR A 64 -14.62 -5.16 -2.90
C THR A 64 -15.34 -3.83 -2.85
N LEU A 65 -15.75 -3.37 -1.65
CA LEU A 65 -16.34 -2.04 -1.43
C LEU A 65 -15.35 -0.96 -1.89
N MET A 66 -14.12 -0.99 -1.37
CA MET A 66 -13.07 -0.02 -1.73
C MET A 66 -12.81 0.00 -3.24
N LYS A 67 -12.71 -1.17 -3.87
CA LYS A 67 -12.55 -1.26 -5.34
C LYS A 67 -13.72 -0.63 -6.09
N LYS A 68 -14.96 -0.90 -5.68
CA LYS A 68 -16.14 -0.31 -6.33
C LYS A 68 -16.16 1.21 -6.20
N VAL A 69 -15.91 1.73 -5.00
CA VAL A 69 -15.83 3.19 -4.76
C VAL A 69 -14.70 3.81 -5.58
N GLY A 70 -13.47 3.31 -5.45
CA GLY A 70 -12.32 3.86 -6.17
C GLY A 70 -12.51 3.84 -7.69
N MET A 71 -13.02 2.74 -8.25
CA MET A 71 -13.30 2.66 -9.68
C MET A 71 -14.44 3.57 -10.14
N PHE A 72 -15.42 3.81 -9.29
CA PHE A 72 -16.49 4.75 -9.61
C PHE A 72 -15.95 6.16 -9.87
N PHE A 73 -15.02 6.65 -9.05
CA PHE A 73 -14.39 7.96 -9.23
C PHE A 73 -13.33 7.94 -10.34
N ALA A 74 -12.51 6.90 -10.42
CA ALA A 74 -11.47 6.77 -11.44
C ALA A 74 -12.07 6.77 -12.86
N THR A 75 -13.19 6.08 -13.10
CA THR A 75 -13.88 6.09 -14.42
C THR A 75 -14.47 7.44 -14.80
N ARG A 76 -14.52 8.38 -13.87
CA ARG A 76 -14.93 9.78 -14.09
C ARG A 76 -13.74 10.72 -14.27
N GLY A 77 -12.54 10.18 -14.40
CA GLY A 77 -11.32 10.95 -14.62
C GLY A 77 -10.71 11.52 -13.33
N GLU A 78 -11.24 11.16 -12.15
CA GLU A 78 -10.70 11.64 -10.88
C GLU A 78 -9.50 10.81 -10.45
N GLN A 79 -8.53 11.45 -9.80
CA GLN A 79 -7.38 10.74 -9.25
C GLN A 79 -7.79 9.86 -8.08
N VAL A 80 -7.27 8.63 -8.07
CA VAL A 80 -7.48 7.65 -7.00
C VAL A 80 -6.17 6.96 -6.66
N ASP A 81 -5.82 6.95 -5.38
CA ASP A 81 -4.71 6.15 -4.88
C ASP A 81 -5.26 4.84 -4.31
N PHE A 82 -4.78 3.71 -4.81
CA PHE A 82 -5.09 2.37 -4.32
C PHE A 82 -3.97 1.85 -3.43
N PHE A 83 -4.29 1.47 -2.21
CA PHE A 83 -3.34 0.85 -1.27
C PHE A 83 -3.59 -0.65 -1.21
N HIS A 84 -2.66 -1.41 -1.77
CA HIS A 84 -2.74 -2.85 -1.86
C HIS A 84 -2.37 -3.54 -0.54
N CYS A 85 -2.96 -4.71 -0.31
CA CYS A 85 -2.54 -5.58 0.78
C CYS A 85 -1.19 -6.24 0.45
N SER A 86 -0.22 -6.11 1.33
CA SER A 86 1.11 -6.70 1.13
C SER A 86 1.13 -8.24 1.16
N SER A 87 0.09 -8.86 1.70
CA SER A 87 -0.08 -10.32 1.71
C SER A 87 -0.94 -10.86 0.56
N ASP A 88 -1.75 -10.02 -0.09
CA ASP A 88 -2.51 -10.34 -1.30
C ASP A 88 -2.67 -9.08 -2.17
N VAL A 89 -1.77 -8.90 -3.13
CA VAL A 89 -1.73 -7.72 -4.01
C VAL A 89 -3.01 -7.47 -4.80
N ASN A 90 -3.87 -8.48 -4.91
CA ASN A 90 -5.19 -8.33 -5.53
C ASN A 90 -6.26 -7.80 -4.57
N SER A 91 -5.97 -7.72 -3.27
CA SER A 91 -6.81 -7.09 -2.26
C SER A 91 -6.38 -5.65 -2.03
N LEU A 92 -7.31 -4.82 -1.52
CA LEU A 92 -7.02 -3.46 -1.08
C LEU A 92 -7.18 -3.37 0.43
N ASP A 93 -6.24 -2.65 1.05
CA ASP A 93 -6.27 -2.26 2.45
C ASP A 93 -6.70 -0.79 2.61
N GLY A 94 -6.73 -0.01 1.51
CA GLY A 94 -7.21 1.35 1.50
C GLY A 94 -7.38 1.94 0.10
N ILE A 95 -8.11 3.05 0.03
CA ILE A 95 -8.16 3.98 -1.11
C ILE A 95 -8.11 5.41 -0.59
N PHE A 96 -7.60 6.32 -1.41
CA PHE A 96 -7.68 7.76 -1.16
C PHE A 96 -8.18 8.47 -2.41
N LEU A 97 -9.08 9.39 -2.22
CA LEU A 97 -9.70 10.26 -3.23
C LEU A 97 -9.22 11.70 -2.98
N PRO A 98 -8.09 12.13 -3.59
CA PRO A 98 -7.48 13.43 -3.31
C PRO A 98 -8.41 14.61 -3.55
N THR A 99 -9.23 14.56 -4.60
CA THR A 99 -10.19 15.62 -4.97
C THR A 99 -11.23 15.87 -3.87
N HIS A 100 -11.60 14.82 -3.13
CA HIS A 100 -12.60 14.89 -2.06
C HIS A 100 -11.97 14.98 -0.66
N GLY A 101 -10.66 14.76 -0.54
CA GLY A 101 -9.99 14.63 0.76
C GLY A 101 -10.50 13.43 1.58
N VAL A 102 -10.95 12.37 0.90
CA VAL A 102 -11.58 11.21 1.53
C VAL A 102 -10.71 9.97 1.38
N ALA A 103 -10.47 9.29 2.50
CA ALA A 103 -9.90 7.94 2.52
C ALA A 103 -10.92 6.91 2.99
N ILE A 104 -10.81 5.68 2.48
CA ILE A 104 -11.51 4.50 3.00
C ILE A 104 -10.44 3.46 3.30
N VAL A 105 -10.37 2.97 4.53
CA VAL A 105 -9.30 2.09 4.99
C VAL A 105 -9.84 0.85 5.70
N ASP A 106 -9.13 -0.27 5.56
CA ASP A 106 -9.37 -1.45 6.39
C ASP A 106 -8.77 -1.21 7.78
N GLY A 107 -9.61 -1.10 8.80
CA GLY A 107 -9.20 -0.90 10.19
C GLY A 107 -9.15 -2.19 11.01
N THR A 108 -9.07 -3.36 10.36
CA THR A 108 -8.95 -4.65 11.05
C THR A 108 -7.49 -5.11 11.18
N ALA A 109 -7.21 -5.98 12.15
CA ALA A 109 -5.85 -6.48 12.36
C ALA A 109 -5.25 -7.14 11.08
N PRO A 110 -3.96 -6.85 10.74
CA PRO A 110 -2.93 -6.16 11.52
C PRO A 110 -2.98 -4.62 11.47
N HIS A 111 -3.86 -4.00 10.66
CA HIS A 111 -3.96 -2.55 10.46
C HIS A 111 -4.95 -1.90 11.44
N ILE A 112 -4.79 -2.16 12.74
CA ILE A 112 -5.72 -1.60 13.72
C ILE A 112 -5.65 -0.08 13.66
N ILE A 113 -6.77 0.54 13.25
CA ILE A 113 -6.97 1.99 13.21
C ILE A 113 -8.15 2.29 14.10
N GLU A 114 -7.94 3.18 15.07
CA GLU A 114 -8.98 3.68 15.95
C GLU A 114 -9.31 5.14 15.61
N ALA A 115 -10.58 5.50 15.71
CA ALA A 115 -11.02 6.86 15.49
C ALA A 115 -10.57 7.75 16.66
N THR A 116 -9.83 8.82 16.35
CA THR A 116 -9.36 9.81 17.34
C THR A 116 -10.34 10.98 17.45
N MET A 117 -11.02 11.34 16.38
CA MET A 117 -12.04 12.38 16.30
C MET A 117 -13.30 11.86 15.58
N PRO A 118 -14.05 10.91 16.22
CA PRO A 118 -15.20 10.27 15.59
C PRO A 118 -16.24 11.29 15.09
N ALA A 119 -16.82 11.03 13.93
CA ALA A 119 -17.77 11.89 13.22
C ALA A 119 -17.25 13.27 12.77
N ILE A 120 -16.02 13.64 13.15
CA ILE A 120 -15.36 14.88 12.70
C ILE A 120 -14.36 14.56 11.59
N LYS A 121 -13.41 13.64 11.87
CA LYS A 121 -12.39 13.19 10.92
C LYS A 121 -12.51 11.73 10.53
N GLU A 122 -13.01 10.90 11.42
CA GLU A 122 -13.13 9.47 11.17
C GLU A 122 -14.57 8.99 11.38
N ASN A 123 -15.05 8.18 10.43
CA ASN A 123 -16.33 7.50 10.50
C ASN A 123 -16.10 5.99 10.49
N LEU A 124 -16.65 5.29 11.50
CA LEU A 124 -16.58 3.83 11.58
C LEU A 124 -17.74 3.21 10.80
N ILE A 125 -17.42 2.26 9.94
CA ILE A 125 -18.39 1.44 9.22
C ILE A 125 -18.17 -0.03 9.62
N ASN A 126 -19.08 -0.57 10.43
CA ASN A 126 -18.99 -1.94 10.92
C ASN A 126 -19.70 -2.93 10.00
N LEU A 127 -19.00 -3.49 9.03
CA LEU A 127 -19.54 -4.53 8.15
C LEU A 127 -19.81 -5.86 8.88
N GLY A 128 -19.27 -6.01 10.09
CA GLY A 128 -19.53 -7.17 10.96
C GLY A 128 -20.99 -7.30 11.39
N GLU A 129 -21.76 -6.22 11.44
CA GLU A 129 -23.19 -6.21 11.77
C GLU A 129 -24.03 -6.97 10.73
N TYR A 130 -23.53 -7.13 9.53
CA TYR A 130 -24.22 -7.82 8.45
C TYR A 130 -23.80 -9.29 8.30
N ILE A 131 -23.16 -9.85 9.35
CA ILE A 131 -22.81 -11.27 9.43
C ILE A 131 -23.87 -11.99 10.25
N ASN A 132 -24.45 -13.06 9.70
CA ASN A 132 -25.39 -13.89 10.41
C ASN A 132 -24.70 -14.62 11.58
N GLN A 133 -25.34 -14.59 12.77
CA GLN A 133 -24.81 -15.19 14.00
C GLN A 133 -24.51 -16.70 13.89
N ASN A 134 -25.10 -17.42 12.93
CA ASN A 134 -24.77 -18.82 12.65
C ASN A 134 -23.29 -19.07 12.34
N VAL A 135 -22.51 -18.02 12.00
CA VAL A 135 -21.04 -18.08 11.85
C VAL A 135 -20.37 -18.61 13.13
N GLN A 136 -20.93 -18.34 14.30
CA GLN A 136 -20.42 -18.78 15.62
C GLN A 136 -20.25 -20.29 15.73
N LYS A 137 -21.06 -21.09 15.01
CA LYS A 137 -20.91 -22.56 14.93
C LYS A 137 -19.55 -22.99 14.39
N ASN A 138 -18.81 -22.09 13.74
CA ASN A 138 -17.50 -22.33 13.17
C ASN A 138 -16.34 -21.81 14.06
N SER A 139 -16.60 -21.29 15.29
CA SER A 139 -15.60 -20.63 16.15
C SER A 139 -14.31 -21.46 16.30
N LYS A 140 -14.41 -22.68 16.80
CA LYS A 140 -13.26 -23.58 17.02
C LYS A 140 -12.43 -23.80 15.74
N LYS A 141 -13.10 -23.91 14.59
CA LYS A 141 -12.42 -24.07 13.30
C LYS A 141 -11.71 -22.80 12.87
N VAL A 142 -12.33 -21.63 13.06
CA VAL A 142 -11.75 -20.33 12.75
C VAL A 142 -10.54 -20.06 13.66
N GLU A 143 -10.65 -20.29 14.97
CA GLU A 143 -9.57 -20.16 15.94
C GLU A 143 -8.34 -20.97 15.53
N LYS A 144 -8.52 -22.26 15.25
CA LYS A 144 -7.42 -23.14 14.80
C LYS A 144 -6.77 -22.64 13.48
N LEU A 145 -7.56 -22.12 12.56
CA LEU A 145 -7.04 -21.54 11.30
C LEU A 145 -6.23 -20.27 11.60
N LEU A 146 -6.74 -19.38 12.47
CA LEU A 146 -6.04 -18.15 12.84
C LEU A 146 -4.73 -18.40 13.58
N GLU A 147 -4.70 -19.36 14.49
CA GLU A 147 -3.46 -19.80 15.15
C GLU A 147 -2.42 -20.32 14.14
N ASN A 148 -2.85 -21.15 13.20
CA ASN A 148 -1.96 -21.67 12.15
C ASN A 148 -1.47 -20.54 11.23
N LYS A 149 -2.34 -19.59 10.86
CA LYS A 149 -1.97 -18.39 10.12
C LYS A 149 -0.87 -17.60 10.86
N LYS A 150 -1.05 -17.38 12.18
CA LYS A 150 -0.07 -16.67 13.02
C LYS A 150 1.30 -17.36 13.02
N LYS A 151 1.35 -18.70 13.12
CA LYS A 151 2.60 -19.47 13.05
C LYS A 151 3.36 -19.21 11.75
N HIS A 152 2.66 -19.14 10.62
CA HIS A 152 3.29 -18.84 9.34
C HIS A 152 3.83 -17.41 9.25
N TYR A 153 3.11 -16.41 9.76
CA TYR A 153 3.66 -15.05 9.82
C TYR A 153 4.89 -14.96 10.73
N ASN A 154 4.90 -15.63 11.88
CA ASN A 154 6.08 -15.66 12.75
C ASN A 154 7.31 -16.24 12.02
N MET A 155 7.13 -17.33 11.27
CA MET A 155 8.22 -17.89 10.46
C MET A 155 8.66 -16.93 9.35
N ALA A 156 7.72 -16.26 8.68
CA ALA A 156 8.06 -15.25 7.67
C ALA A 156 8.91 -14.13 8.24
N TYR A 157 8.53 -13.59 9.41
CA TYR A 157 9.28 -12.52 10.07
C TYR A 157 10.68 -12.96 10.52
N MET A 158 10.87 -14.22 10.92
CA MET A 158 12.21 -14.74 11.21
C MET A 158 13.10 -14.70 9.96
N PHE A 159 12.60 -15.17 8.83
CA PHE A 159 13.33 -15.12 7.55
C PHE A 159 13.59 -13.69 7.07
N LEU A 160 12.61 -12.79 7.21
CA LEU A 160 12.76 -11.37 6.86
C LEU A 160 13.81 -10.68 7.74
N LYS A 161 13.84 -11.02 9.04
CA LYS A 161 14.86 -10.48 9.95
C LYS A 161 16.27 -10.90 9.51
N CYS A 162 16.46 -12.17 9.15
CA CYS A 162 17.74 -12.64 8.62
C CYS A 162 18.10 -11.95 7.30
N ALA A 163 17.13 -11.83 6.38
CA ALA A 163 17.35 -11.16 5.09
C ALA A 163 17.71 -9.67 5.28
N GLY A 164 16.99 -8.95 6.15
CA GLY A 164 17.26 -7.56 6.46
C GLY A 164 18.61 -7.35 7.16
N THR A 165 19.03 -8.26 8.05
CA THR A 165 20.37 -8.18 8.66
C THR A 165 21.48 -8.33 7.62
N LEU A 166 21.33 -9.25 6.66
CA LEU A 166 22.30 -9.39 5.56
C LEU A 166 22.25 -8.20 4.59
N PHE A 167 21.07 -7.64 4.37
CA PHE A 167 20.90 -6.42 3.61
C PHE A 167 21.69 -5.26 4.25
N ASP A 168 21.52 -5.05 5.56
CA ASP A 168 22.24 -4.02 6.30
C ASP A 168 23.76 -4.22 6.26
N ALA A 169 24.23 -5.47 6.27
CA ALA A 169 25.66 -5.80 6.19
C ALA A 169 26.26 -5.48 4.80
N ASN A 170 25.47 -5.51 3.73
CA ASN A 170 25.92 -5.13 2.38
C ASN A 170 26.12 -3.63 2.21
N GLU A 171 25.58 -2.82 3.12
CA GLU A 171 25.55 -1.36 3.05
C GLU A 171 26.91 -0.68 3.30
N GLN A 172 27.96 -1.43 3.62
CA GLN A 172 29.25 -0.85 4.01
C GLN A 172 30.17 -0.52 2.82
N LEU A 173 29.73 -0.77 1.56
CA LEU A 173 30.58 -0.69 0.38
C LEU A 173 30.09 0.38 -0.62
N GLY A 174 30.79 1.50 -0.67
CA GLY A 174 30.78 2.44 -1.78
C GLY A 174 30.71 3.91 -1.40
N ASP A 175 31.85 4.60 -1.54
CA ASP A 175 31.93 6.05 -1.55
C ASP A 175 31.48 6.55 -2.94
N ALA A 176 30.28 7.12 -3.02
CA ALA A 176 29.85 7.94 -4.13
C ALA A 176 29.73 9.38 -3.65
N ASP A 177 30.06 10.36 -4.52
CA ASP A 177 29.81 11.76 -4.19
C ASP A 177 28.29 12.02 -4.24
N THR A 178 27.66 11.81 -3.08
CA THR A 178 26.21 11.99 -2.91
C THR A 178 25.82 13.45 -3.01
N LYS A 179 26.69 14.36 -2.56
CA LYS A 179 26.45 15.80 -2.57
C LYS A 179 26.41 16.35 -3.99
N GLU A 180 27.43 16.06 -4.80
CA GLU A 180 27.45 16.46 -6.20
C GLU A 180 26.25 15.88 -6.98
N THR A 181 25.91 14.61 -6.72
CA THR A 181 24.74 13.98 -7.34
C THR A 181 23.44 14.69 -6.98
N THR A 182 23.26 15.06 -5.71
CA THR A 182 22.07 15.79 -5.25
C THR A 182 21.98 17.16 -5.87
N GLU A 183 23.09 17.93 -5.88
CA GLU A 183 23.16 19.26 -6.48
C GLU A 183 22.82 19.24 -7.96
N ASN A 184 23.39 18.29 -8.71
CA ASN A 184 23.11 18.10 -10.13
C ASN A 184 21.64 17.75 -10.41
N LEU A 185 21.05 16.89 -9.58
CA LEU A 185 19.63 16.57 -9.67
C LEU A 185 18.78 17.82 -9.42
N LEU A 186 19.02 18.55 -8.32
CA LEU A 186 18.25 19.74 -7.98
C LEU A 186 18.32 20.82 -9.07
N GLN A 187 19.48 21.00 -9.71
CA GLN A 187 19.63 21.91 -10.85
C GLN A 187 18.88 21.46 -12.10
N SER A 188 18.75 20.15 -12.31
CA SER A 188 18.08 19.57 -13.48
C SER A 188 16.57 19.47 -13.36
N LEU A 189 16.02 19.66 -12.16
CA LEU A 189 14.60 19.51 -11.86
C LEU A 189 13.93 20.87 -11.67
N ASP A 190 12.82 21.11 -12.40
CA ASP A 190 11.98 22.31 -12.20
C ASP A 190 11.00 22.07 -11.04
N LEU A 191 11.56 22.04 -9.82
CA LEU A 191 10.78 21.84 -8.59
C LEU A 191 10.20 23.18 -8.12
N LYS A 192 8.88 23.23 -7.92
CA LYS A 192 8.15 24.43 -7.46
C LYS A 192 7.43 24.17 -6.15
N THR A 193 7.28 25.22 -5.35
CA THR A 193 6.47 25.18 -4.12
C THR A 193 5.05 24.73 -4.44
N SER A 194 4.56 23.76 -3.68
CA SER A 194 3.22 23.21 -3.85
C SER A 194 2.15 24.17 -3.31
N LYS A 195 1.00 24.24 -3.99
CA LYS A 195 -0.16 25.01 -3.50
C LYS A 195 -0.66 24.48 -2.14
N GLN A 196 -0.60 23.16 -1.95
CA GLN A 196 -0.87 22.48 -0.69
C GLN A 196 0.25 21.47 -0.46
N TYR A 197 1.16 21.79 0.46
CA TYR A 197 2.26 20.91 0.81
C TYR A 197 1.76 19.61 1.43
N LYS A 198 2.24 18.47 0.90
CA LYS A 198 1.95 17.12 1.41
C LYS A 198 3.23 16.30 1.44
N LYS A 199 3.51 15.68 2.58
CA LYS A 199 4.55 14.67 2.74
C LYS A 199 3.88 13.35 3.07
N ARG A 200 4.30 12.27 2.40
CA ARG A 200 3.84 10.90 2.68
C ARG A 200 5.03 9.96 2.76
N GLU A 201 4.87 8.89 3.55
CA GLU A 201 5.79 7.75 3.58
C GLU A 201 4.99 6.49 3.26
N LEU A 202 5.31 5.84 2.15
CA LEU A 202 4.60 4.68 1.61
C LEU A 202 5.61 3.64 1.11
N PHE A 203 5.12 2.60 0.43
CA PHE A 203 5.93 1.56 -0.17
C PHE A 203 5.48 1.29 -1.60
N LEU A 204 6.44 1.01 -2.49
CA LEU A 204 6.16 0.47 -3.82
C LEU A 204 6.39 -1.05 -3.90
N THR A 205 7.12 -1.59 -2.94
CA THR A 205 7.55 -2.99 -2.93
C THR A 205 6.96 -3.72 -1.73
N ALA A 206 6.76 -5.03 -1.88
CA ALA A 206 6.37 -5.93 -0.80
C ALA A 206 6.96 -7.32 -1.04
N VAL A 207 7.05 -8.12 0.03
CA VAL A 207 7.53 -9.50 -0.06
C VAL A 207 6.37 -10.45 -0.34
N ASP A 208 6.46 -11.16 -1.47
CA ASP A 208 5.72 -12.38 -1.78
C ASP A 208 6.76 -13.50 -1.96
N THR A 209 6.57 -14.52 -2.77
CA THR A 209 7.62 -15.51 -3.14
C THR A 209 8.85 -14.88 -3.80
N LYS A 210 8.77 -13.63 -4.15
CA LYS A 210 9.84 -12.69 -4.55
C LYS A 210 9.43 -11.29 -4.08
N ILE A 211 10.34 -10.34 -4.11
CA ILE A 211 9.96 -8.93 -3.95
C ILE A 211 9.13 -8.54 -5.17
N ILE A 212 7.89 -8.11 -4.92
CA ILE A 212 6.97 -7.59 -5.91
C ILE A 212 6.97 -6.08 -5.88
N SER A 213 6.88 -5.45 -7.05
CA SER A 213 6.81 -4.00 -7.18
C SER A 213 5.53 -3.56 -7.89
N LEU A 214 4.96 -2.48 -7.41
CA LEU A 214 3.82 -1.79 -8.04
C LEU A 214 4.27 -0.72 -9.05
N LEU A 215 5.57 -0.55 -9.27
CA LEU A 215 6.12 0.44 -10.19
C LEU A 215 5.48 0.38 -11.58
N SER A 216 5.33 -0.83 -12.13
CA SER A 216 4.74 -1.05 -13.46
C SER A 216 3.24 -0.73 -13.54
N LYS A 217 2.56 -0.57 -12.42
CA LYS A 217 1.14 -0.18 -12.35
C LYS A 217 0.94 1.33 -12.35
N ASN A 218 1.99 2.08 -11.99
CA ASN A 218 1.96 3.53 -11.92
C ASN A 218 2.44 4.16 -13.22
N LYS A 219 1.82 5.25 -13.61
CA LYS A 219 2.29 6.07 -14.73
C LYS A 219 2.90 7.36 -14.19
N TYR A 220 4.08 7.66 -14.68
CA TYR A 220 4.83 8.86 -14.35
C TYR A 220 5.13 9.63 -15.62
N SER A 221 5.15 10.96 -15.54
CA SER A 221 5.57 11.83 -16.65
C SER A 221 7.07 11.69 -16.91
N LYS A 222 7.84 11.45 -15.83
CA LYS A 222 9.29 11.22 -15.91
C LYS A 222 9.71 10.21 -14.84
N ILE A 223 10.62 9.31 -15.21
CA ILE A 223 11.24 8.37 -14.28
C ILE A 223 12.76 8.54 -14.42
N LEU A 224 13.42 8.77 -13.29
CA LEU A 224 14.88 8.80 -13.19
C LEU A 224 15.36 7.61 -12.36
N CYS A 225 16.48 7.03 -12.77
CA CYS A 225 17.09 5.92 -12.08
C CYS A 225 18.44 6.33 -11.51
N LEU A 226 18.65 6.17 -10.20
CA LEU A 226 19.93 6.37 -9.55
C LEU A 226 20.67 5.04 -9.46
N ASN A 227 21.84 5.01 -10.09
CA ASN A 227 22.71 3.83 -10.14
C ASN A 227 23.91 3.99 -9.17
N LEU A 228 23.61 4.16 -7.89
CA LEU A 228 24.61 4.23 -6.82
C LEU A 228 24.47 3.02 -5.90
N SER A 229 25.33 2.93 -4.86
CA SER A 229 25.07 1.98 -3.77
C SER A 229 23.75 2.30 -3.08
N GLN A 230 23.15 1.31 -2.42
CA GLN A 230 21.88 1.49 -1.72
C GLN A 230 21.96 2.60 -0.66
N LYS A 231 23.07 2.64 0.09
CA LYS A 231 23.32 3.67 1.09
C LYS A 231 23.48 5.06 0.44
N ALA A 232 24.23 5.16 -0.65
CA ALA A 232 24.38 6.42 -1.37
C ALA A 232 23.05 6.90 -1.95
N ASN A 233 22.25 6.02 -2.56
CA ASN A 233 20.89 6.35 -3.01
C ASN A 233 20.02 6.87 -1.85
N HIS A 234 20.04 6.18 -0.70
CA HIS A 234 19.29 6.62 0.48
C HIS A 234 19.71 8.04 0.92
N ILE A 235 21.01 8.34 0.96
CA ILE A 235 21.52 9.68 1.31
C ILE A 235 20.99 10.73 0.32
N VAL A 236 21.12 10.47 -0.99
CA VAL A 236 20.61 11.38 -2.02
C VAL A 236 19.10 11.61 -1.87
N PHE A 237 18.31 10.55 -1.65
CA PHE A 237 16.87 10.70 -1.44
C PHE A 237 16.54 11.46 -0.17
N ALA A 238 17.29 11.28 0.92
CA ALA A 238 17.11 12.03 2.16
C ALA A 238 17.43 13.51 1.98
N GLU A 239 18.48 13.84 1.22
CA GLU A 239 18.85 15.24 0.91
C GLU A 239 17.79 15.90 0.00
N LEU A 240 17.30 15.18 -1.04
CA LEU A 240 16.20 15.66 -1.88
C LEU A 240 14.91 15.89 -1.06
N ALA A 241 14.60 15.00 -0.12
CA ALA A 241 13.46 15.15 0.78
C ALA A 241 13.61 16.37 1.69
N ASN A 242 14.79 16.56 2.28
CA ASN A 242 15.08 17.74 3.10
C ASN A 242 14.95 19.06 2.33
N TYR A 243 15.42 19.05 1.06
CA TYR A 243 15.23 20.19 0.17
C TYR A 243 13.73 20.45 -0.10
N ALA A 244 12.98 19.40 -0.40
CA ALA A 244 11.56 19.49 -0.67
C ALA A 244 10.77 20.01 0.54
N GLU A 245 11.10 19.55 1.75
CA GLU A 245 10.48 20.02 2.99
C GLU A 245 10.74 21.51 3.23
N LYS A 246 11.99 21.94 3.10
CA LYS A 246 12.39 23.35 3.28
C LYS A 246 11.69 24.30 2.29
N ASN A 247 11.38 23.81 1.10
CA ASN A 247 10.76 24.60 0.04
C ASN A 247 9.26 24.33 -0.14
N ASN A 248 8.62 23.60 0.77
CA ASN A 248 7.21 23.21 0.72
C ASN A 248 6.82 22.53 -0.61
N ILE A 249 7.65 21.59 -1.08
CA ILE A 249 7.42 20.81 -2.28
C ILE A 249 6.81 19.47 -1.89
N SER A 250 5.63 19.17 -2.40
CA SER A 250 4.91 17.90 -2.12
C SER A 250 5.67 16.70 -2.65
N HIS A 251 5.88 15.72 -1.77
CA HIS A 251 6.60 14.51 -2.13
C HIS A 251 6.12 13.29 -1.36
N THR A 252 6.38 12.12 -1.93
CA THR A 252 6.15 10.83 -1.28
C THR A 252 7.48 10.09 -1.19
N LEU A 253 7.90 9.74 0.03
CA LEU A 253 9.04 8.85 0.27
C LEU A 253 8.56 7.40 0.15
N LEU A 254 9.27 6.63 -0.64
CA LEU A 254 8.98 5.22 -0.84
C LEU A 254 10.08 4.44 -0.14
N LYS A 255 9.69 3.69 0.90
CA LYS A 255 10.60 3.05 1.84
C LYS A 255 10.97 1.65 1.35
N GLU A 256 12.21 1.23 1.66
CA GLU A 256 12.73 -0.09 1.32
C GLU A 256 12.06 -1.21 2.15
N VAL A 257 11.70 -2.31 1.50
CA VAL A 257 10.94 -3.40 2.15
C VAL A 257 11.76 -4.21 3.14
N LEU A 258 13.06 -4.40 2.90
CA LEU A 258 13.94 -5.18 3.78
C LEU A 258 14.48 -4.34 4.95
N ASN A 259 14.61 -3.03 4.75
CA ASN A 259 14.95 -2.08 5.82
C ASN A 259 14.16 -0.79 5.66
N THR A 260 13.09 -0.66 6.42
CA THR A 260 12.15 0.47 6.32
C THR A 260 12.71 1.82 6.80
N SER A 261 13.91 1.87 7.35
CA SER A 261 14.62 3.13 7.61
C SER A 261 15.21 3.72 6.33
N PHE A 262 15.44 2.89 5.29
CA PHE A 262 15.97 3.33 4.01
C PHE A 262 14.86 3.83 3.08
N ILE A 263 15.21 4.77 2.21
CA ILE A 263 14.37 5.26 1.13
C ILE A 263 14.83 4.59 -0.16
N GLU A 264 13.94 3.88 -0.86
CA GLU A 264 14.22 3.25 -2.15
C GLU A 264 13.89 4.18 -3.34
N ALA A 265 12.98 5.15 -3.11
CA ALA A 265 12.58 6.11 -4.13
C ALA A 265 11.94 7.36 -3.51
N ILE A 266 11.91 8.45 -4.29
CA ILE A 266 11.15 9.67 -3.99
C ILE A 266 10.26 10.02 -5.19
N GLU A 267 9.01 10.35 -4.91
CA GLU A 267 8.04 10.83 -5.89
C GLU A 267 7.73 12.31 -5.63
N PHE A 268 7.93 13.16 -6.64
CA PHE A 268 7.48 14.56 -6.64
C PHE A 268 6.11 14.62 -7.29
N ASN A 269 5.08 14.77 -6.46
CA ASN A 269 3.69 14.55 -6.85
C ASN A 269 3.19 15.58 -7.88
N ASP A 270 3.53 16.86 -7.72
CA ASP A 270 3.03 17.95 -8.57
C ASP A 270 3.51 17.90 -10.01
N ILE A 271 4.67 17.30 -10.25
CA ILE A 271 5.26 17.12 -11.60
C ILE A 271 5.22 15.66 -12.05
N ASN A 272 4.60 14.78 -11.28
CA ASN A 272 4.47 13.35 -11.53
C ASN A 272 5.81 12.69 -11.92
N LEU A 273 6.86 13.00 -11.16
CA LEU A 273 8.22 12.49 -11.33
C LEU A 273 8.53 11.45 -10.26
N LEU A 274 9.10 10.32 -10.68
CA LEU A 274 9.69 9.32 -9.79
C LEU A 274 11.20 9.29 -9.97
N ILE A 275 11.95 9.32 -8.86
CA ILE A 275 13.38 9.01 -8.82
C ILE A 275 13.53 7.77 -7.95
N TYR A 276 14.08 6.68 -8.51
CA TYR A 276 14.18 5.41 -7.80
C TYR A 276 15.59 4.80 -7.88
N SER A 277 15.89 3.92 -6.93
CA SER A 277 17.13 3.16 -6.89
C SER A 277 17.14 2.06 -7.96
N CYS A 278 18.11 2.06 -8.86
CA CYS A 278 18.35 0.96 -9.78
C CYS A 278 19.22 -0.12 -9.12
N PRO A 279 18.98 -1.40 -9.45
CA PRO A 279 19.92 -2.45 -9.09
C PRO A 279 21.26 -2.20 -9.81
N THR A 280 22.30 -1.91 -9.04
CA THR A 280 23.66 -1.70 -9.57
C THR A 280 24.34 -3.02 -9.89
N THR A 281 25.43 -2.94 -10.66
CA THR A 281 26.42 -4.01 -10.77
C THR A 281 27.06 -4.25 -9.40
N LEU A 282 26.58 -5.27 -8.72
CA LEU A 282 27.07 -5.67 -7.41
C LEU A 282 28.49 -6.26 -7.54
N ASN A 283 29.37 -5.97 -6.58
CA ASN A 283 30.64 -6.67 -6.46
C ASN A 283 30.43 -8.16 -6.08
N LYS A 284 31.49 -9.00 -6.13
CA LYS A 284 31.35 -10.45 -5.89
C LYS A 284 30.78 -10.80 -4.51
N GLU A 285 31.11 -10.02 -3.48
CA GLU A 285 30.66 -10.25 -2.10
C GLU A 285 29.18 -9.84 -1.93
N ALA A 286 28.80 -8.69 -2.41
CA ALA A 286 27.42 -8.24 -2.48
C ALA A 286 26.54 -9.21 -3.30
N LEU A 287 27.06 -9.79 -4.38
CA LEU A 287 26.37 -10.84 -5.15
C LEU A 287 26.15 -12.12 -4.35
N LYS A 288 27.10 -12.51 -3.49
CA LYS A 288 26.96 -13.68 -2.63
C LYS A 288 25.88 -13.48 -1.58
N ASN A 289 25.90 -12.34 -0.89
CA ASN A 289 24.89 -11.99 0.09
C ASN A 289 23.51 -11.84 -0.57
N GLN A 290 23.42 -11.24 -1.78
CA GLN A 290 22.19 -11.11 -2.52
C GLN A 290 21.53 -12.46 -2.83
N LYS A 291 22.29 -13.50 -3.15
CA LYS A 291 21.75 -14.87 -3.34
C LYS A 291 21.10 -15.39 -2.04
N THR A 292 21.76 -15.16 -0.90
CA THR A 292 21.23 -15.57 0.40
C THR A 292 20.01 -14.75 0.79
N ILE A 293 20.04 -13.43 0.57
CA ILE A 293 18.88 -12.54 0.78
C ILE A 293 17.69 -13.01 -0.05
N ASN A 294 17.91 -13.32 -1.32
CA ASN A 294 16.84 -13.81 -2.22
C ASN A 294 16.26 -15.14 -1.74
N LEU A 295 17.10 -16.07 -1.25
CA LEU A 295 16.62 -17.33 -0.68
C LEU A 295 15.79 -17.12 0.58
N LEU A 296 16.25 -16.28 1.50
CA LEU A 296 15.55 -15.95 2.74
C LEU A 296 14.23 -15.24 2.45
N THR A 297 14.23 -14.31 1.51
CA THR A 297 13.03 -13.61 1.03
C THR A 297 12.02 -14.58 0.41
N PHE A 298 12.50 -15.54 -0.38
CA PHE A 298 11.65 -16.60 -0.93
C PHE A 298 11.03 -17.47 0.17
N GLN A 299 11.80 -17.86 1.20
CA GLN A 299 11.28 -18.62 2.34
C GLN A 299 10.20 -17.81 3.10
N ALA A 300 10.48 -16.53 3.36
CA ALA A 300 9.50 -15.64 3.99
C ALA A 300 8.20 -15.57 3.16
N GLY A 301 8.31 -15.32 1.86
CA GLY A 301 7.18 -15.25 0.94
C GLY A 301 6.40 -16.56 0.86
N SER A 302 7.09 -17.72 0.89
CA SER A 302 6.43 -19.03 0.95
C SER A 302 5.56 -19.18 2.20
N HIS A 303 6.00 -18.66 3.34
CA HIS A 303 5.19 -18.65 4.56
C HIS A 303 4.04 -17.64 4.49
N ILE A 304 4.24 -16.45 3.94
CA ILE A 304 3.17 -15.47 3.68
C ILE A 304 2.10 -16.09 2.78
N GLU A 305 2.49 -16.80 1.72
CA GLU A 305 1.54 -17.48 0.84
C GLU A 305 0.75 -18.58 1.56
N LYS A 306 1.39 -19.37 2.43
CA LYS A 306 0.68 -20.35 3.27
C LYS A 306 -0.33 -19.66 4.19
N ALA A 307 0.06 -18.54 4.83
CA ALA A 307 -0.84 -17.73 5.65
C ALA A 307 -2.03 -17.19 4.83
N ARG A 308 -1.79 -16.71 3.60
CA ARG A 308 -2.82 -16.27 2.65
C ARG A 308 -3.80 -17.40 2.29
N LYS A 309 -3.30 -18.60 2.01
CA LYS A 309 -4.15 -19.77 1.74
C LYS A 309 -5.05 -20.13 2.94
N ILE A 310 -4.52 -19.99 4.17
CA ILE A 310 -5.30 -20.19 5.39
C ILE A 310 -6.34 -19.08 5.54
N HIS A 311 -5.94 -17.81 5.30
CA HIS A 311 -6.84 -16.66 5.33
C HIS A 311 -8.05 -16.85 4.39
N LYS A 312 -7.82 -17.32 3.16
CA LYS A 312 -8.89 -17.64 2.21
C LYS A 312 -9.85 -18.75 2.69
N LYS A 313 -9.38 -19.68 3.56
CA LYS A 313 -10.28 -20.65 4.19
C LYS A 313 -11.18 -20.00 5.24
N VAL A 314 -10.67 -19.02 5.98
CA VAL A 314 -11.46 -18.23 6.93
C VAL A 314 -12.47 -17.36 6.18
N GLU A 315 -12.05 -16.67 5.13
CA GLU A 315 -12.93 -15.87 4.26
C GLU A 315 -14.14 -16.68 3.74
N LYS A 316 -13.90 -17.89 3.27
CA LYS A 316 -14.97 -18.79 2.77
C LYS A 316 -16.02 -19.11 3.84
N ILE A 317 -15.65 -19.09 5.13
CA ILE A 317 -16.60 -19.26 6.23
C ILE A 317 -17.46 -18.01 6.39
N TYR A 318 -16.83 -16.84 6.46
CA TYR A 318 -17.56 -15.57 6.64
C TYR A 318 -18.44 -15.22 5.43
N ILE A 319 -17.95 -15.42 4.21
CA ILE A 319 -18.70 -15.15 2.96
C ILE A 319 -20.07 -15.83 2.96
N LYS A 320 -20.18 -17.06 3.47
CA LYS A 320 -21.45 -17.81 3.54
C LYS A 320 -22.47 -17.20 4.49
N HIS A 321 -22.01 -16.36 5.40
CA HIS A 321 -22.83 -15.78 6.46
C HIS A 321 -22.99 -14.25 6.31
N THR A 322 -22.36 -13.63 5.29
CA THR A 322 -22.41 -12.18 5.07
C THR A 322 -23.58 -11.80 4.15
N ASN A 323 -24.33 -10.79 4.54
CA ASN A 323 -25.39 -10.20 3.71
C ASN A 323 -24.77 -9.16 2.74
N PHE A 324 -24.46 -9.60 1.52
CA PHE A 324 -23.83 -8.75 0.51
C PHE A 324 -24.76 -7.70 -0.12
N ASP A 325 -26.07 -7.86 -0.03
CA ASP A 325 -27.02 -6.84 -0.51
C ASP A 325 -26.92 -5.58 0.36
N LYS A 326 -26.81 -5.77 1.69
CA LYS A 326 -26.56 -4.66 2.62
C LYS A 326 -25.20 -4.00 2.38
N ILE A 327 -24.15 -4.79 2.13
CA ILE A 327 -22.82 -4.23 1.81
C ILE A 327 -22.86 -3.44 0.48
N THR A 328 -23.65 -3.89 -0.48
CA THR A 328 -23.84 -3.17 -1.75
C THR A 328 -24.54 -1.84 -1.52
N GLN A 329 -25.61 -1.82 -0.70
CA GLN A 329 -26.31 -0.59 -0.32
C GLN A 329 -25.37 0.41 0.36
N ILE A 330 -24.58 -0.04 1.35
CA ILE A 330 -23.58 0.81 2.01
C ILE A 330 -22.58 1.39 1.01
N THR A 331 -22.17 0.60 0.00
CA THR A 331 -21.24 1.06 -1.03
C THR A 331 -21.84 2.19 -1.86
N GLU A 332 -23.12 2.07 -2.24
CA GLU A 332 -23.85 3.08 -3.01
C GLU A 332 -24.09 4.34 -2.17
N ASP A 333 -24.49 4.19 -0.91
CA ASP A 333 -24.67 5.30 0.03
C ASP A 333 -23.37 6.07 0.25
N LEU A 334 -22.25 5.35 0.38
CA LEU A 334 -20.93 5.96 0.57
C LEU A 334 -20.49 6.74 -0.68
N ILE A 335 -20.69 6.20 -1.87
CA ILE A 335 -20.43 6.93 -3.12
C ILE A 335 -21.24 8.22 -3.17
N PHE A 336 -22.53 8.15 -2.86
CA PHE A 336 -23.41 9.31 -2.84
C PHE A 336 -22.99 10.37 -1.83
N LEU A 337 -22.60 9.95 -0.61
CA LEU A 337 -22.10 10.86 0.41
C LEU A 337 -20.82 11.57 -0.03
N ILE A 338 -19.86 10.84 -0.61
CA ILE A 338 -18.58 11.39 -1.07
C ILE A 338 -18.82 12.38 -2.22
N GLN A 339 -19.74 12.08 -3.16
CA GLN A 339 -20.06 12.99 -4.24
C GLN A 339 -20.64 14.34 -3.75
N LYS A 340 -21.34 14.33 -2.62
CA LYS A 340 -21.88 15.56 -1.99
C LYS A 340 -20.81 16.36 -1.24
N GLN A 341 -19.75 15.70 -0.79
CA GLN A 341 -18.60 16.32 -0.14
C GLN A 341 -17.67 16.90 -1.22
N LYS A 342 -18.13 17.87 -2.00
CA LYS A 342 -17.20 18.67 -2.81
C LYS A 342 -16.25 19.37 -1.85
N ALA A 343 -14.94 19.20 -2.05
CA ALA A 343 -13.91 19.88 -1.27
C ALA A 343 -14.22 21.38 -1.22
N SER A 344 -14.61 21.85 -0.05
CA SER A 344 -14.72 23.27 0.28
C SER A 344 -13.32 23.86 0.44
#